data_6648f642a502ae4ed860a18888ca311a
#
_entry.id   6648f642a502ae4ed860a18888ca311a
#
_cell.length_a   1.000
_cell.length_b   1.000
_cell.length_c   1.000
_cell.angle_alpha   90.00
_cell.angle_beta   90.00
_cell.angle_gamma   90.00
#
_symmetry.space_group_name_H-M   'P 1'
#
loop_
_entity.id
_entity.type
_entity.pdbx_description
1 polymer ?
#
loop_
_entity_poly.entity_id
_entity_poly.type
_entity_poly.pdbx_seq_one_letter_code
_entity_poly.pdbx_strand_id
1 'polypeptide(L)'
;MIDKESKISQDSFFGHPLGLRTLFFTELWERMSYYGMRGLLVLYMTIGVVGNPGLGWSNIEANAIYGIYAGMVYFLALPGGWLADNLLGYQKTVLYGALIIMLGHFTLAIPLEQTFILGLAFVAIGTGLLKPNISSIVGQLYSAQDERRDSGFTVFYMSINIGSMLGFAICGYLGERIGWHWGFGAAGAVSYTHLTLPTR
;
A
#
# COMPACT_ATOMS: atom_id res chain seq x y z
N MET A 1 -13.50 10.87 40.40
CA MET A 1 -14.04 10.23 39.19
C MET A 1 -13.85 11.07 37.91
N ILE A 2 -13.47 12.33 38.02
CA ILE A 2 -13.33 13.28 36.91
C ILE A 2 -11.96 13.19 36.18
N ASP A 3 -10.96 12.53 36.78
CA ASP A 3 -9.57 12.58 36.27
C ASP A 3 -9.18 11.48 35.26
N LYS A 4 -10.06 10.49 35.03
CA LYS A 4 -9.81 9.41 34.07
C LYS A 4 -10.31 9.72 32.66
N GLU A 5 -11.41 10.48 32.55
CA GLU A 5 -11.96 10.91 31.27
C GLU A 5 -11.14 12.04 30.61
N SER A 6 -10.52 12.92 31.40
CA SER A 6 -9.69 14.00 30.88
C SER A 6 -8.35 13.51 30.31
N LYS A 7 -7.78 12.40 30.83
CA LYS A 7 -6.56 11.77 30.27
C LYS A 7 -6.81 11.04 28.96
N ILE A 8 -8.01 10.49 28.75
CA ILE A 8 -8.38 9.78 27.52
C ILE A 8 -8.49 10.76 26.34
N SER A 9 -8.83 12.04 26.58
CA SER A 9 -9.02 13.03 25.51
C SER A 9 -7.71 13.60 24.96
N GLN A 10 -6.61 13.59 25.71
CA GLN A 10 -5.32 14.17 25.27
C GLN A 10 -4.48 13.22 24.43
N ASP A 11 -4.72 11.89 24.52
CA ASP A 11 -3.96 10.87 23.80
C ASP A 11 -4.87 10.04 22.85
N SER A 12 -5.74 10.71 22.09
CA SER A 12 -6.63 10.03 21.16
C SER A 12 -6.52 10.61 19.74
N PHE A 13 -6.72 9.75 18.74
CA PHE A 13 -6.81 10.11 17.33
C PHE A 13 -8.27 10.01 16.88
N PHE A 14 -8.95 11.15 16.71
CA PHE A 14 -10.41 11.20 16.47
C PHE A 14 -11.25 10.43 17.50
N GLY A 15 -10.84 10.45 18.78
CA GLY A 15 -11.50 9.69 19.85
C GLY A 15 -11.15 8.20 19.92
N HIS A 16 -10.22 7.73 19.10
CA HIS A 16 -9.77 6.34 19.01
C HIS A 16 -8.37 6.14 19.63
N PRO A 17 -7.97 4.87 19.90
CA PRO A 17 -6.63 4.56 20.41
C PRO A 17 -5.52 5.13 19.50
N LEU A 18 -4.42 5.63 20.09
CA LEU A 18 -3.30 6.22 19.31
C LEU A 18 -2.70 5.28 18.26
N GLY A 19 -2.75 3.97 18.50
CA GLY A 19 -2.33 2.98 17.51
C GLY A 19 -3.04 3.13 16.16
N LEU A 20 -4.30 3.59 16.16
CA LEU A 20 -5.05 3.84 14.93
C LEU A 20 -4.39 4.94 14.09
N ARG A 21 -3.79 5.96 14.70
CA ARG A 21 -3.07 7.01 13.98
C ARG A 21 -1.92 6.44 13.14
N THR A 22 -1.11 5.59 13.76
CA THR A 22 0.00 4.94 13.05
C THR A 22 -0.51 4.09 11.90
N LEU A 23 -1.52 3.25 12.13
CA LEU A 23 -2.11 2.39 11.10
C LEU A 23 -2.78 3.20 9.98
N PHE A 24 -3.45 4.30 10.31
CA PHE A 24 -4.05 5.23 9.36
C PHE A 24 -3.00 5.79 8.38
N PHE A 25 -1.91 6.33 8.89
CA PHE A 25 -0.86 6.89 8.03
C PHE A 25 -0.07 5.81 7.29
N THR A 26 0.18 4.66 7.90
CA THR A 26 0.80 3.53 7.21
C THR A 26 -0.04 3.08 6.03
N GLU A 27 -1.34 2.89 6.22
CA GLU A 27 -2.25 2.50 5.15
C GLU A 27 -2.37 3.60 4.09
N LEU A 28 -2.50 4.88 4.50
CA LEU A 28 -2.59 6.02 3.59
C LEU A 28 -1.41 6.05 2.60
N TRP A 29 -0.20 5.97 3.12
CA TRP A 29 1.01 6.03 2.29
C TRP A 29 1.18 4.76 1.44
N GLU A 30 0.85 3.60 2.00
CA GLU A 30 0.86 2.35 1.25
C GLU A 30 -0.17 2.38 0.11
N ARG A 31 -1.39 2.84 0.38
CA ARG A 31 -2.42 2.99 -0.66
C ARG A 31 -2.05 4.04 -1.71
N MET A 32 -1.43 5.14 -1.31
CA MET A 32 -0.92 6.13 -2.24
C MET A 32 0.09 5.50 -3.21
N SER A 33 1.06 4.76 -2.71
CA SER A 33 2.06 4.09 -3.56
C SER A 33 1.43 3.00 -4.45
N TYR A 34 0.57 2.17 -3.88
CA TYR A 34 -0.09 1.08 -4.59
C TYR A 34 -1.01 1.57 -5.72
N TYR A 35 -1.93 2.50 -5.43
CA TYR A 35 -2.86 3.00 -6.43
C TYR A 35 -2.18 3.93 -7.43
N GLY A 36 -1.18 4.70 -6.99
CA GLY A 36 -0.35 5.50 -7.88
C GLY A 36 0.38 4.65 -8.93
N MET A 37 1.05 3.60 -8.49
CA MET A 37 1.68 2.61 -9.38
C MET A 37 0.63 1.93 -10.26
N ARG A 38 -0.46 1.44 -9.68
CA ARG A 38 -1.51 0.70 -10.39
C ARG A 38 -2.15 1.51 -11.51
N GLY A 39 -2.34 2.82 -11.32
CA GLY A 39 -2.88 3.73 -12.33
C GLY A 39 -1.98 3.85 -13.56
N LEU A 40 -0.68 3.66 -13.40
CA LEU A 40 0.29 3.75 -14.48
C LEU A 40 0.50 2.42 -15.24
N LEU A 41 0.16 1.27 -14.64
CA LEU A 41 0.55 -0.04 -15.17
C LEU A 41 0.13 -0.27 -16.62
N VAL A 42 -1.18 -0.17 -16.90
CA VAL A 42 -1.69 -0.46 -18.26
C VAL A 42 -1.20 0.59 -19.25
N LEU A 43 -1.15 1.86 -18.84
CA LEU A 43 -0.63 2.95 -19.68
C LEU A 43 0.84 2.70 -20.04
N TYR A 44 1.67 2.37 -19.07
CA TYR A 44 3.09 2.06 -19.29
C TYR A 44 3.29 0.84 -20.19
N MET A 45 2.49 -0.21 -20.01
CA MET A 45 2.58 -1.41 -20.84
C MET A 45 2.18 -1.13 -22.30
N THR A 46 1.19 -0.27 -22.56
CA THR A 46 0.59 -0.12 -23.89
C THR A 46 1.06 1.10 -24.68
N ILE A 47 1.47 2.18 -24.00
CA ILE A 47 1.82 3.42 -24.70
C ILE A 47 3.22 3.35 -25.29
N GLY A 48 3.30 3.51 -26.62
CA GLY A 48 4.56 3.60 -27.36
C GLY A 48 4.84 5.01 -27.87
N VAL A 49 4.55 6.07 -27.08
CA VAL A 49 4.65 7.47 -27.55
C VAL A 49 6.10 7.95 -27.58
N VAL A 50 6.46 8.71 -28.64
CA VAL A 50 7.76 9.37 -28.77
C VAL A 50 7.92 10.39 -27.64
N GLY A 51 9.02 10.29 -26.89
CA GLY A 51 9.37 11.17 -25.76
C GLY A 51 9.13 10.56 -24.38
N ASN A 52 8.15 9.69 -24.20
CA ASN A 52 7.92 8.94 -22.98
C ASN A 52 7.46 7.50 -23.32
N PRO A 53 8.34 6.68 -23.93
CA PRO A 53 7.95 5.35 -24.39
C PRO A 53 7.71 4.41 -23.22
N GLY A 54 6.57 3.68 -23.28
CA GLY A 54 6.31 2.50 -22.45
C GLY A 54 6.84 1.24 -23.13
N LEU A 55 6.28 0.08 -22.75
CA LEU A 55 6.71 -1.20 -23.30
C LEU A 55 6.15 -1.50 -24.69
N GLY A 56 5.10 -0.80 -25.14
CA GLY A 56 4.50 -0.98 -26.46
C GLY A 56 3.78 -2.33 -26.65
N TRP A 57 3.36 -2.98 -25.56
CA TRP A 57 2.62 -4.24 -25.61
C TRP A 57 1.21 -4.06 -26.17
N SER A 58 0.64 -5.12 -26.72
CA SER A 58 -0.76 -5.09 -27.11
C SER A 58 -1.69 -4.96 -25.88
N ASN A 59 -2.89 -4.42 -26.10
CA ASN A 59 -3.90 -4.33 -25.05
C ASN A 59 -4.25 -5.71 -24.44
N ILE A 60 -4.17 -6.78 -25.24
CA ILE A 60 -4.46 -8.13 -24.76
C ILE A 60 -3.37 -8.60 -23.80
N GLU A 61 -2.11 -8.44 -24.16
CA GLU A 61 -0.97 -8.79 -23.28
C GLU A 61 -0.96 -7.96 -22.00
N ALA A 62 -1.11 -6.65 -22.11
CA ALA A 62 -1.15 -5.75 -20.96
C ALA A 62 -2.27 -6.10 -19.98
N ASN A 63 -3.49 -6.36 -20.48
CA ASN A 63 -4.61 -6.74 -19.62
C ASN A 63 -4.43 -8.14 -19.02
N ALA A 64 -3.81 -9.09 -19.74
CA ALA A 64 -3.50 -10.41 -19.22
C ALA A 64 -2.50 -10.32 -18.04
N ILE A 65 -1.40 -9.59 -18.21
CA ILE A 65 -0.39 -9.38 -17.15
C ILE A 65 -1.02 -8.64 -15.95
N TYR A 66 -1.82 -7.59 -16.21
CA TYR A 66 -2.53 -6.88 -15.16
C TYR A 66 -3.50 -7.79 -14.38
N GLY A 67 -4.23 -8.67 -15.11
CA GLY A 67 -5.15 -9.62 -14.48
C GLY A 67 -4.41 -10.65 -13.62
N ILE A 68 -3.29 -11.20 -14.11
CA ILE A 68 -2.43 -12.12 -13.35
C ILE A 68 -1.89 -11.42 -12.10
N TYR A 69 -1.32 -10.22 -12.25
CA TYR A 69 -0.83 -9.42 -11.13
C TYR A 69 -1.92 -9.20 -10.07
N ALA A 70 -3.10 -8.71 -10.48
CA ALA A 70 -4.21 -8.46 -9.57
C ALA A 70 -4.68 -9.75 -8.87
N GLY A 71 -4.79 -10.87 -9.60
CA GLY A 71 -5.12 -12.18 -9.04
C GLY A 71 -4.09 -12.65 -8.02
N MET A 72 -2.80 -12.49 -8.30
CA MET A 72 -1.72 -12.87 -7.39
C MET A 72 -1.72 -12.05 -6.09
N VAL A 73 -2.06 -10.76 -6.14
CA VAL A 73 -2.21 -9.93 -4.93
C VAL A 73 -3.24 -10.52 -3.97
N TYR A 74 -4.38 -11.00 -4.48
CA TYR A 74 -5.41 -11.64 -3.65
C TYR A 74 -5.03 -13.05 -3.23
N PHE A 75 -4.46 -13.84 -4.13
CA PHE A 75 -4.03 -15.20 -3.83
C PHE A 75 -2.96 -15.23 -2.73
N LEU A 76 -1.98 -14.36 -2.80
CA LEU A 76 -0.88 -14.26 -1.82
C LEU A 76 -1.33 -13.72 -0.46
N ALA A 77 -2.51 -13.13 -0.35
CA ALA A 77 -3.08 -12.74 0.94
C ALA A 77 -3.36 -13.96 1.84
N LEU A 78 -3.67 -15.13 1.27
CA LEU A 78 -3.91 -16.36 2.03
C LEU A 78 -2.63 -16.85 2.74
N PRO A 79 -1.52 -17.14 2.03
CA PRO A 79 -0.27 -17.49 2.69
C PRO A 79 0.30 -16.36 3.56
N GLY A 80 0.04 -15.09 3.19
CA GLY A 80 0.46 -13.93 3.99
C GLY A 80 -0.21 -13.86 5.36
N GLY A 81 -1.52 -14.12 5.43
CA GLY A 81 -2.25 -14.25 6.69
C GLY A 81 -1.78 -15.46 7.51
N TRP A 82 -1.65 -16.63 6.87
CA TRP A 82 -1.15 -17.83 7.53
C TRP A 82 0.24 -17.65 8.14
N LEU A 83 1.14 -16.95 7.43
CA LEU A 83 2.49 -16.67 7.91
C LEU A 83 2.48 -15.77 9.16
N ALA A 84 1.57 -14.80 9.20
CA ALA A 84 1.39 -13.93 10.36
C ALA A 84 0.82 -14.69 11.56
N ASP A 85 -0.17 -15.57 11.33
CA ASP A 85 -0.84 -16.30 12.40
C ASP A 85 0.07 -17.35 13.05
N ASN A 86 0.94 -18.01 12.26
CA ASN A 86 1.66 -19.19 12.72
C ASN A 86 3.17 -18.99 12.97
N LEU A 87 3.82 -18.02 12.31
CA LEU A 87 5.28 -17.91 12.32
C LEU A 87 5.83 -16.55 12.79
N LEU A 88 5.38 -15.45 12.19
CA LEU A 88 6.04 -14.14 12.35
C LEU A 88 5.33 -13.19 13.30
N GLY A 89 4.00 -13.35 13.44
CA GLY A 89 3.13 -12.36 14.05
C GLY A 89 2.81 -11.18 13.09
N TYR A 90 1.69 -10.52 13.33
CA TYR A 90 1.13 -9.49 12.43
C TYR A 90 2.09 -8.33 12.15
N GLN A 91 2.72 -7.77 13.21
CA GLN A 91 3.58 -6.59 13.08
C GLN A 91 4.80 -6.84 12.18
N LYS A 92 5.50 -7.98 12.37
CA LYS A 92 6.66 -8.34 11.55
C LYS A 92 6.26 -8.63 10.11
N THR A 93 5.13 -9.31 9.92
CA THR A 93 4.63 -9.63 8.57
C THR A 93 4.27 -8.36 7.81
N VAL A 94 3.62 -7.39 8.45
CA VAL A 94 3.35 -6.07 7.87
C VAL A 94 4.66 -5.35 7.52
N LEU A 95 5.65 -5.36 8.42
CA LEU A 95 6.95 -4.72 8.17
C LEU A 95 7.68 -5.35 6.97
N TYR A 96 7.77 -6.67 6.90
CA TYR A 96 8.39 -7.36 5.76
C TYR A 96 7.61 -7.14 4.47
N GLY A 97 6.27 -7.13 4.54
CA GLY A 97 5.43 -6.78 3.41
C GLY A 97 5.74 -5.38 2.86
N ALA A 98 5.82 -4.39 3.75
CA ALA A 98 6.14 -3.02 3.38
C ALA A 98 7.55 -2.86 2.78
N LEU A 99 8.55 -3.56 3.31
CA LEU A 99 9.91 -3.57 2.75
C LEU A 99 9.94 -4.17 1.34
N ILE A 100 9.22 -5.27 1.12
CA ILE A 100 9.15 -5.92 -0.19
C ILE A 100 8.39 -5.04 -1.19
N ILE A 101 7.30 -4.37 -0.79
CA ILE A 101 6.58 -3.39 -1.63
C ILE A 101 7.52 -2.26 -2.05
N MET A 102 8.26 -1.70 -1.11
CA MET A 102 9.23 -0.63 -1.37
C MET A 102 10.28 -1.06 -2.42
N LEU A 103 10.88 -2.25 -2.24
CA LEU A 103 11.81 -2.82 -3.22
C LEU A 103 11.14 -3.02 -4.58
N GLY A 104 9.90 -3.48 -4.60
CA GLY A 104 9.12 -3.64 -5.82
C GLY A 104 8.94 -2.33 -6.58
N HIS A 105 8.55 -1.26 -5.90
CA HIS A 105 8.37 0.05 -6.54
C HIS A 105 9.67 0.64 -7.09
N PHE A 106 10.79 0.50 -6.37
CA PHE A 106 12.09 0.92 -6.90
C PHE A 106 12.55 0.06 -8.09
N THR A 107 12.24 -1.23 -8.06
CA THR A 107 12.51 -2.13 -9.20
C THR A 107 11.69 -1.75 -10.43
N LEU A 108 10.42 -1.36 -10.26
CA LEU A 108 9.57 -0.83 -11.33
C LEU A 108 10.08 0.50 -11.91
N ALA A 109 10.79 1.29 -11.11
CA ALA A 109 11.36 2.56 -11.57
C ALA A 109 12.57 2.37 -12.50
N ILE A 110 13.15 1.17 -12.60
CA ILE A 110 14.23 0.85 -13.54
C ILE A 110 13.61 0.59 -14.92
N PRO A 111 14.01 1.31 -15.98
CA PRO A 111 13.36 1.25 -17.30
C PRO A 111 13.78 0.03 -18.13
N LEU A 112 13.56 -1.18 -17.60
CA LEU A 112 13.82 -2.45 -18.24
C LEU A 112 12.59 -3.37 -18.09
N GLU A 113 12.25 -4.13 -19.12
CA GLU A 113 11.11 -5.04 -19.11
C GLU A 113 11.24 -6.12 -18.03
N GLN A 114 12.43 -6.69 -17.86
CA GLN A 114 12.69 -7.72 -16.86
C GLN A 114 12.50 -7.20 -15.42
N THR A 115 12.95 -5.97 -15.15
CA THR A 115 12.77 -5.35 -13.83
C THR A 115 11.31 -4.96 -13.59
N PHE A 116 10.56 -4.65 -14.63
CA PHE A 116 9.13 -4.37 -14.53
C PHE A 116 8.35 -5.60 -14.03
N ILE A 117 8.54 -6.76 -14.65
CA ILE A 117 7.87 -8.01 -14.22
C ILE A 117 8.32 -8.40 -12.80
N LEU A 118 9.63 -8.30 -12.50
CA LEU A 118 10.16 -8.59 -11.17
C LEU A 118 9.58 -7.65 -10.11
N GLY A 119 9.46 -6.36 -10.42
CA GLY A 119 8.86 -5.35 -9.54
C GLY A 119 7.39 -5.64 -9.25
N LEU A 120 6.60 -6.05 -10.26
CA LEU A 120 5.22 -6.49 -10.06
C LEU A 120 5.13 -7.70 -9.12
N ALA A 121 6.04 -8.67 -9.26
CA ALA A 121 6.10 -9.83 -8.39
C ALA A 121 6.38 -9.43 -6.93
N PHE A 122 7.35 -8.54 -6.70
CA PHE A 122 7.64 -8.02 -5.36
C PHE A 122 6.46 -7.27 -4.76
N VAL A 123 5.80 -6.38 -5.53
CA VAL A 123 4.62 -5.66 -5.04
C VAL A 123 3.49 -6.63 -4.71
N ALA A 124 3.26 -7.66 -5.52
CA ALA A 124 2.22 -8.66 -5.25
C ALA A 124 2.51 -9.45 -3.96
N ILE A 125 3.75 -9.92 -3.77
CA ILE A 125 4.18 -10.65 -2.56
C ILE A 125 4.05 -9.75 -1.33
N GLY A 126 4.60 -8.54 -1.40
CA GLY A 126 4.58 -7.61 -0.27
C GLY A 126 3.16 -7.19 0.13
N THR A 127 2.29 -6.92 -0.86
CA THR A 127 0.87 -6.59 -0.61
C THR A 127 0.13 -7.78 0.00
N GLY A 128 0.40 -9.01 -0.46
CA GLY A 128 -0.15 -10.21 0.13
C GLY A 128 0.24 -10.40 1.59
N LEU A 129 1.46 -10.02 1.98
CA LEU A 129 1.90 -10.03 3.38
C LEU A 129 1.29 -8.89 4.21
N LEU A 130 1.17 -7.69 3.65
CA LEU A 130 0.77 -6.49 4.38
C LEU A 130 -0.75 -6.41 4.56
N LYS A 131 -1.50 -6.50 3.46
CA LYS A 131 -2.93 -6.14 3.40
C LYS A 131 -3.83 -6.89 4.38
N PRO A 132 -3.79 -8.24 4.50
CA PRO A 132 -4.65 -8.96 5.46
C PRO A 132 -4.27 -8.61 6.90
N ASN A 133 -2.99 -8.42 7.18
CA ASN A 133 -2.44 -8.34 8.51
C ASN A 133 -2.61 -6.94 9.13
N ILE A 134 -2.54 -5.86 8.35
CA ILE A 134 -2.75 -4.50 8.87
C ILE A 134 -4.19 -4.32 9.36
N SER A 135 -5.18 -4.86 8.65
CA SER A 135 -6.59 -4.84 9.08
C SER A 135 -6.81 -5.65 10.36
N SER A 136 -6.10 -6.77 10.53
CA SER A 136 -6.12 -7.56 11.76
C SER A 136 -5.57 -6.77 12.95
N ILE A 137 -4.50 -6.01 12.77
CA ILE A 137 -3.94 -5.13 13.81
C ILE A 137 -4.95 -4.04 14.22
N VAL A 138 -5.68 -3.43 13.25
CA VAL A 138 -6.75 -2.46 13.57
C VAL A 138 -7.79 -3.11 14.48
N GLY A 139 -8.23 -4.33 14.17
CA GLY A 139 -9.19 -5.07 14.99
C GLY A 139 -8.70 -5.33 16.41
N GLN A 140 -7.39 -5.52 16.61
CA GLN A 140 -6.77 -5.77 17.93
C GLN A 140 -6.65 -4.52 18.81
N LEU A 141 -6.84 -3.32 18.26
CA LEU A 141 -6.85 -2.08 19.05
C LEU A 141 -8.10 -1.94 19.92
N TYR A 142 -9.13 -2.73 19.65
CA TYR A 142 -10.45 -2.65 20.30
C TYR A 142 -10.79 -3.97 20.95
N SER A 143 -11.41 -3.91 22.14
CA SER A 143 -12.05 -5.09 22.73
C SER A 143 -13.29 -5.50 21.90
N ALA A 144 -13.75 -6.74 22.06
CA ALA A 144 -14.92 -7.25 21.33
C ALA A 144 -16.21 -6.47 21.63
N GLN A 145 -16.27 -5.80 22.79
CA GLN A 145 -17.44 -5.02 23.26
C GLN A 145 -17.23 -3.50 23.09
N ASP A 146 -16.14 -3.05 22.47
CA ASP A 146 -15.91 -1.61 22.29
C ASP A 146 -16.77 -1.08 21.13
N GLU A 147 -17.77 -0.27 21.45
CA GLU A 147 -18.69 0.34 20.49
C GLU A 147 -17.99 1.21 19.43
N ARG A 148 -16.75 1.68 19.71
CA ARG A 148 -15.97 2.50 18.78
C ARG A 148 -15.28 1.68 17.70
N ARG A 149 -15.32 0.35 17.76
CA ARG A 149 -14.60 -0.52 16.83
C ARG A 149 -14.99 -0.26 15.38
N ASP A 150 -16.27 -0.18 15.08
CA ASP A 150 -16.76 0.00 13.71
C ASP A 150 -16.41 1.40 13.17
N SER A 151 -16.54 2.44 14.01
CA SER A 151 -16.10 3.79 13.64
C SER A 151 -14.58 3.88 13.47
N GLY A 152 -13.81 3.13 14.23
CA GLY A 152 -12.35 3.01 14.06
C GLY A 152 -11.96 2.41 12.72
N PHE A 153 -12.66 1.36 12.27
CA PHE A 153 -12.49 0.83 10.92
C PHE A 153 -12.91 1.85 9.84
N THR A 154 -13.95 2.64 10.08
CA THR A 154 -14.35 3.71 9.15
C THR A 154 -13.24 4.74 9.00
N VAL A 155 -12.64 5.20 10.10
CA VAL A 155 -11.48 6.11 10.06
C VAL A 155 -10.31 5.45 9.32
N PHE A 156 -10.01 4.19 9.58
CA PHE A 156 -8.97 3.46 8.86
C PHE A 156 -9.24 3.38 7.35
N TYR A 157 -10.48 3.06 6.93
CA TYR A 157 -10.83 3.01 5.50
C TYR A 157 -10.82 4.38 4.81
N MET A 158 -11.00 5.48 5.54
CA MET A 158 -10.80 6.82 4.98
C MET A 158 -9.37 7.02 4.46
N SER A 159 -8.36 6.45 5.13
CA SER A 159 -6.97 6.53 4.69
C SER A 159 -6.75 5.91 3.31
N ILE A 160 -7.45 4.81 3.00
CA ILE A 160 -7.38 4.13 1.70
C ILE A 160 -7.84 5.08 0.59
N ASN A 161 -8.98 5.75 0.78
CA ASN A 161 -9.55 6.65 -0.22
C ASN A 161 -8.68 7.90 -0.42
N ILE A 162 -8.19 8.49 0.67
CA ILE A 162 -7.28 9.65 0.61
C ILE A 162 -5.97 9.25 -0.09
N GLY A 163 -5.38 8.11 0.31
CA GLY A 163 -4.15 7.60 -0.29
C GLY A 163 -4.31 7.32 -1.78
N SER A 164 -5.41 6.68 -2.20
CA SER A 164 -5.66 6.38 -3.61
C SER A 164 -5.81 7.65 -4.46
N MET A 165 -6.54 8.65 -3.96
CA MET A 165 -6.70 9.94 -4.65
C MET A 165 -5.35 10.64 -4.83
N LEU A 166 -4.53 10.71 -3.78
CA LEU A 166 -3.18 11.29 -3.85
C LEU A 166 -2.28 10.50 -4.80
N GLY A 167 -2.37 9.17 -4.79
CA GLY A 167 -1.59 8.30 -5.66
C GLY A 167 -1.87 8.54 -7.14
N PHE A 168 -3.14 8.53 -7.54
CA PHE A 168 -3.51 8.83 -8.93
C PHE A 168 -3.08 10.25 -9.35
N ALA A 169 -3.25 11.25 -8.49
CA ALA A 169 -2.88 12.62 -8.81
C ALA A 169 -1.36 12.80 -8.96
N ILE A 170 -0.57 12.32 -7.99
CA ILE A 170 0.88 12.58 -7.95
C ILE A 170 1.63 11.64 -8.89
N CYS A 171 1.46 10.31 -8.72
CA CYS A 171 2.17 9.35 -9.56
C CYS A 171 1.69 9.41 -11.01
N GLY A 172 0.39 9.64 -11.25
CA GLY A 172 -0.17 9.83 -12.57
C GLY A 172 0.45 11.04 -13.28
N TYR A 173 0.46 12.19 -12.63
CA TYR A 173 1.09 13.39 -13.18
C TYR A 173 2.59 13.18 -13.49
N LEU A 174 3.34 12.63 -12.54
CA LEU A 174 4.77 12.39 -12.74
C LEU A 174 5.03 11.38 -13.86
N GLY A 175 4.27 10.28 -13.89
CA GLY A 175 4.42 9.23 -14.90
C GLY A 175 4.10 9.69 -16.31
N GLU A 176 2.98 10.39 -16.50
CA GLU A 176 2.53 10.81 -17.83
C GLU A 176 3.23 12.06 -18.35
N ARG A 177 3.59 13.01 -17.48
CA ARG A 177 4.12 14.32 -17.87
C ARG A 177 5.65 14.42 -17.80
N ILE A 178 6.28 13.67 -16.93
CA ILE A 178 7.74 13.76 -16.70
C ILE A 178 8.43 12.47 -17.16
N GLY A 179 7.88 11.30 -16.83
CA GLY A 179 8.40 10.02 -17.26
C GLY A 179 7.93 8.88 -16.33
N TRP A 180 7.70 7.71 -16.89
CA TRP A 180 7.16 6.54 -16.18
C TRP A 180 7.94 6.18 -14.92
N HIS A 181 9.27 6.22 -14.99
CA HIS A 181 10.14 5.92 -13.84
C HIS A 181 10.02 6.93 -12.72
N TRP A 182 9.69 8.17 -12.99
CA TRP A 182 9.40 9.15 -11.93
C TRP A 182 8.09 8.85 -11.21
N GLY A 183 7.07 8.40 -11.95
CA GLY A 183 5.81 7.95 -11.36
C GLY A 183 5.98 6.72 -10.46
N PHE A 184 6.69 5.69 -10.94
CA PHE A 184 7.00 4.49 -10.14
C PHE A 184 7.97 4.80 -9.00
N GLY A 185 8.98 5.65 -9.23
CA GLY A 185 9.93 6.09 -8.23
C GLY A 185 9.28 6.88 -7.10
N ALA A 186 8.30 7.73 -7.40
CA ALA A 186 7.52 8.45 -6.39
C ALA A 186 6.76 7.48 -5.47
N ALA A 187 6.14 6.43 -6.05
CA ALA A 187 5.52 5.37 -5.27
C ALA A 187 6.53 4.67 -4.35
N GLY A 188 7.77 4.43 -4.83
CA GLY A 188 8.86 3.88 -4.03
C GLY A 188 9.30 4.80 -2.89
N ALA A 189 9.47 6.10 -3.17
CA ALA A 189 9.84 7.09 -2.16
C ALA A 189 8.78 7.20 -1.06
N VAL A 190 7.51 7.19 -1.42
CA VAL A 190 6.40 7.18 -0.45
C VAL A 190 6.41 5.90 0.39
N SER A 191 6.65 4.74 -0.24
CA SER A 191 6.79 3.47 0.49
C SER A 191 7.95 3.50 1.50
N TYR A 192 9.05 4.17 1.19
CA TYR A 192 10.17 4.37 2.11
C TYR A 192 9.79 5.24 3.31
N THR A 193 9.04 6.33 3.08
CA THR A 193 8.70 7.28 4.16
C THR A 193 7.87 6.63 5.28
N HIS A 194 6.91 5.76 4.96
CA HIS A 194 6.10 5.14 6.00
C HIS A 194 6.84 4.05 6.80
N LEU A 195 7.90 3.47 6.24
CA LEU A 195 8.78 2.56 6.98
C LEU A 195 9.64 3.28 8.01
N THR A 196 9.96 4.56 7.76
CA THR A 196 10.79 5.39 8.66
C THR A 196 9.96 6.14 9.70
N LEU A 197 8.62 6.18 9.56
CA LEU A 197 7.76 6.73 10.60
C LEU A 197 7.86 5.84 11.85
N PRO A 198 8.13 6.42 13.05
CA PRO A 198 8.37 5.64 14.24
C PRO A 198 7.14 4.80 14.60
N THR A 199 7.29 3.49 14.55
CA THR A 199 6.34 2.49 15.06
C THR A 199 6.41 2.38 16.60
N ARG A 200 6.60 3.50 17.29
CA ARG A 200 6.66 3.59 18.76
C ARG A 200 5.31 3.95 19.36
#